data_416153ea6d3d2194e119b393b9f5acfd
#
_entry.id   416153ea6d3d2194e119b393b9f5acfd
#
_cell.length_a   1.000
_cell.length_b   1.000
_cell.length_c   1.000
_cell.angle_alpha   90.00
_cell.angle_beta   90.00
_cell.angle_gamma   90.00
#
_symmetry.space_group_name_H-M   'P 1'
#
loop_
_entity.id
_entity.type
_entity.pdbx_description
1 polymer ?
#
loop_
_entity_poly.entity_id
_entity_poly.type
_entity_poly.pdbx_seq_one_letter_code
_entity_poly.pdbx_strand_id
1 'polypeptide(L)'
;HFPNKKALKSSPWKFFNFRYGSLVLKNLLLLPWGPTGYVNQHLPVPMKKSTLAHLWEIEGETLDKTSRNQIRDYGVDVNQYICQYWQIESNQFYPMSKNFGESIDLNQVDRLVSIFKDKRKKLLCVNDDIDFKEEYIIRFKEILKERYPEKSAFEK
;
A
#
# COMPACT_ATOMS: atom_id res chain seq x y z
N HIS A 1 -3.41 14.67 3.73
CA HIS A 1 -3.91 14.27 5.05
C HIS A 1 -2.75 14.27 6.03
N PHE A 2 -2.84 15.10 7.03
CA PHE A 2 -1.88 15.13 8.12
C PHE A 2 -2.34 14.11 9.16
N PRO A 3 -1.46 13.23 9.67
CA PRO A 3 -1.81 12.38 10.79
C PRO A 3 -2.32 13.25 11.92
N ASN A 4 -3.42 12.83 12.49
CA ASN A 4 -4.03 13.53 13.60
C ASN A 4 -2.98 13.67 14.71
N LYS A 5 -2.72 14.89 15.18
CA LYS A 5 -1.80 15.14 16.31
C LYS A 5 -2.13 14.29 17.54
N LYS A 6 -3.41 13.90 17.68
CA LYS A 6 -3.88 13.00 18.72
C LYS A 6 -3.33 11.59 18.55
N ALA A 7 -3.35 11.04 17.32
CA ALA A 7 -2.80 9.71 17.02
C ALA A 7 -1.29 9.64 17.29
N LEU A 8 -0.55 10.69 16.87
CA LEU A 8 0.88 10.82 17.13
C LEU A 8 1.19 10.89 18.66
N LYS A 9 0.43 11.68 19.39
CA LYS A 9 0.62 11.82 20.86
C LYS A 9 0.30 10.53 21.63
N SER A 10 -0.70 9.77 21.18
CA SER A 10 -1.11 8.54 21.90
C SER A 10 -0.18 7.35 21.64
N SER A 11 0.54 7.32 20.51
CA SER A 11 1.42 6.21 20.16
C SER A 11 2.66 6.66 19.39
N PRO A 12 3.51 7.53 19.97
CA PRO A 12 4.66 8.09 19.25
C PRO A 12 5.62 7.01 18.74
N TRP A 13 5.79 5.91 19.46
CA TRP A 13 6.67 4.80 19.08
C TRP A 13 6.26 4.12 17.76
N LYS A 14 4.99 4.20 17.36
CA LYS A 14 4.53 3.70 16.05
C LYS A 14 4.97 4.59 14.91
N PHE A 15 5.10 5.88 15.13
CA PHE A 15 5.51 6.85 14.12
C PHE A 15 7.02 7.03 14.06
N PHE A 16 7.72 6.80 15.16
CA PHE A 16 9.19 6.90 15.26
C PHE A 16 9.85 5.53 15.43
N ASN A 17 9.33 4.52 14.75
CA ASN A 17 9.81 3.15 14.87
C ASN A 17 11.08 2.92 14.05
N PHE A 18 12.06 2.22 14.61
CA PHE A 18 13.34 1.89 13.94
C PHE A 18 13.15 1.09 12.63
N ARG A 19 12.02 0.38 12.47
CA ARG A 19 11.68 -0.36 11.24
C ARG A 19 11.59 0.53 10.00
N TYR A 20 11.37 1.82 10.18
CA TYR A 20 11.38 2.79 9.09
C TYR A 20 12.79 3.18 8.61
N GLY A 21 13.86 2.73 9.32
CA GLY A 21 15.23 3.03 8.97
C GLY A 21 15.51 4.54 8.95
N SER A 22 16.15 5.03 7.90
CA SER A 22 16.49 6.48 7.78
C SER A 22 15.27 7.42 7.76
N LEU A 23 14.06 6.91 7.49
CA LEU A 23 12.84 7.73 7.55
C LEU A 23 12.51 8.22 8.96
N VAL A 24 12.98 7.53 10.00
CA VAL A 24 12.82 8.00 11.39
C VAL A 24 13.48 9.36 11.58
N LEU A 25 14.70 9.54 11.06
CA LEU A 25 15.41 10.81 11.15
C LEU A 25 14.65 11.92 10.43
N LYS A 26 14.12 11.62 9.24
CA LYS A 26 13.28 12.56 8.49
C LYS A 26 12.03 12.94 9.29
N ASN A 27 11.35 11.98 9.92
CA ASN A 27 10.18 12.24 10.75
C ASN A 27 10.52 13.11 11.98
N LEU A 28 11.69 12.89 12.60
CA LEU A 28 12.16 13.72 13.70
C LEU A 28 12.44 15.16 13.26
N LEU A 29 13.10 15.36 12.12
CA LEU A 29 13.39 16.69 11.58
C LEU A 29 12.12 17.46 11.22
N LEU A 30 11.07 16.78 10.77
CA LEU A 30 9.79 17.38 10.40
C LEU A 30 8.84 17.60 11.59
N LEU A 31 9.21 17.13 12.79
CA LEU A 31 8.35 17.20 13.98
C LEU A 31 7.82 18.62 14.31
N PRO A 32 8.60 19.73 14.18
CA PRO A 32 8.10 21.06 14.44
C PRO A 32 6.93 21.46 13.51
N TRP A 33 6.93 20.99 12.29
CA TRP A 33 5.88 21.26 11.28
C TRP A 33 4.74 20.24 11.33
N GLY A 34 4.88 19.20 12.13
CA GLY A 34 3.97 18.05 12.20
C GLY A 34 4.23 17.02 11.10
N PRO A 35 3.59 15.85 11.22
CA PRO A 35 3.75 14.78 10.22
C PRO A 35 3.18 15.21 8.87
N THR A 36 3.97 15.05 7.82
CA THR A 36 3.70 15.56 6.46
C THR A 36 2.97 14.57 5.56
N GLY A 37 2.18 13.65 6.13
CA GLY A 37 1.39 12.68 5.39
C GLY A 37 2.02 11.27 5.36
N TYR A 38 1.33 10.37 4.67
CA TYR A 38 1.72 8.97 4.56
C TYR A 38 2.26 8.66 3.18
N VAL A 39 3.26 7.80 3.12
CA VAL A 39 3.73 7.25 1.84
C VAL A 39 2.78 6.11 1.45
N ASN A 40 1.99 6.33 0.41
CA ASN A 40 1.18 5.30 -0.20
C ASN A 40 2.04 4.51 -1.18
N GLN A 41 2.35 3.29 -0.83
CA GLN A 41 2.87 2.33 -1.78
C GLN A 41 1.68 1.57 -2.38
N HIS A 42 1.73 1.30 -3.68
CA HIS A 42 0.74 0.45 -4.36
C HIS A 42 0.96 -1.02 -3.97
N LEU A 43 0.82 -1.31 -2.70
CA LEU A 43 0.98 -2.64 -2.13
C LEU A 43 -0.35 -3.09 -1.50
N PRO A 44 -0.58 -4.40 -1.36
CA PRO A 44 -1.71 -4.91 -0.61
C PRO A 44 -1.76 -4.34 0.80
N VAL A 45 -2.91 -3.81 1.19
CA VAL A 45 -3.14 -3.20 2.50
C VAL A 45 -4.11 -4.06 3.29
N PRO A 46 -3.73 -4.53 4.50
CA PRO A 46 -4.64 -5.28 5.35
C PRO A 46 -5.75 -4.36 5.88
N MET A 47 -6.99 -4.77 5.71
CA MET A 47 -8.15 -4.07 6.21
C MET A 47 -8.84 -4.88 7.30
N LYS A 48 -9.06 -4.26 8.45
CA LYS A 48 -9.82 -4.87 9.54
C LYS A 48 -11.30 -4.83 9.21
N LYS A 49 -11.99 -5.97 9.32
CA LYS A 49 -13.44 -6.06 9.15
C LYS A 49 -14.20 -5.10 10.08
N SER A 50 -13.74 -4.96 11.34
CA SER A 50 -14.34 -4.03 12.31
C SER A 50 -14.18 -2.56 11.89
N THR A 51 -13.05 -2.18 11.30
CA THR A 51 -12.85 -0.82 10.79
C THR A 51 -13.76 -0.55 9.60
N LEU A 52 -13.88 -1.51 8.70
CA LEU A 52 -14.77 -1.38 7.55
C LEU A 52 -16.24 -1.27 7.98
N ALA A 53 -16.69 -2.12 8.93
CA ALA A 53 -18.04 -2.04 9.49
C ALA A 53 -18.31 -0.69 10.12
N HIS A 54 -17.38 -0.18 10.93
CA HIS A 54 -17.50 1.15 11.53
C HIS A 54 -17.58 2.27 10.49
N LEU A 55 -16.79 2.21 9.43
CA LEU A 55 -16.87 3.17 8.32
C LEU A 55 -18.25 3.14 7.64
N TRP A 56 -18.84 1.96 7.47
CA TRP A 56 -20.21 1.84 6.94
C TRP A 56 -21.28 2.41 7.89
N GLU A 57 -21.05 2.36 9.19
CA GLU A 57 -21.96 2.98 10.18
C GLU A 57 -21.95 4.52 10.10
N ILE A 58 -20.78 5.14 9.90
CA ILE A 58 -20.62 6.60 9.98
C ILE A 58 -20.63 7.29 8.62
N GLU A 59 -20.23 6.61 7.54
CA GLU A 59 -20.08 7.14 6.18
C GLU A 59 -20.85 6.28 5.15
N GLY A 60 -21.86 5.55 5.61
CA GLY A 60 -22.59 4.58 4.79
C GLY A 60 -23.17 5.16 3.52
N GLU A 61 -23.71 6.37 3.56
CA GLU A 61 -24.26 7.05 2.38
C GLU A 61 -23.20 7.29 1.30
N THR A 62 -22.04 7.79 1.71
CA THR A 62 -20.90 8.06 0.80
C THR A 62 -20.35 6.75 0.21
N LEU A 63 -20.24 5.71 1.03
CA LEU A 63 -19.75 4.40 0.60
C LEU A 63 -20.74 3.70 -0.33
N ASP A 64 -22.04 3.80 -0.04
CA ASP A 64 -23.10 3.23 -0.88
C ASP A 64 -23.14 3.93 -2.25
N LYS A 65 -23.07 5.27 -2.26
CA LYS A 65 -22.98 6.04 -3.50
C LYS A 65 -21.78 5.62 -4.35
N THR A 66 -20.60 5.50 -3.72
CA THR A 66 -19.36 5.02 -4.39
C THR A 66 -19.56 3.62 -4.97
N SER A 67 -20.21 2.72 -4.20
CA SER A 67 -20.40 1.31 -4.61
C SER A 67 -21.38 1.13 -5.77
N ARG A 68 -22.26 2.08 -6.01
CA ARG A 68 -23.25 2.06 -7.11
C ARG A 68 -22.67 2.60 -8.42
N ASN A 69 -21.57 3.32 -8.39
CA ASN A 69 -20.96 3.88 -9.59
C ASN A 69 -20.31 2.77 -10.43
N GLN A 70 -20.72 2.67 -11.70
CA GLN A 70 -20.12 1.72 -12.64
C GLN A 70 -18.74 2.19 -13.13
N ILE A 71 -18.56 3.49 -13.27
CA ILE A 71 -17.32 4.14 -13.67
C ILE A 71 -16.91 5.08 -12.54
N ARG A 72 -15.65 5.04 -12.17
CA ARG A 72 -15.09 5.85 -11.08
C ARG A 72 -15.26 7.34 -11.36
N ASP A 73 -15.90 8.04 -10.43
CA ASP A 73 -15.96 9.49 -10.38
C ASP A 73 -14.93 10.02 -9.37
N TYR A 74 -13.85 10.62 -9.86
CA TYR A 74 -12.76 11.13 -9.02
C TYR A 74 -13.16 12.25 -8.06
N GLY A 75 -14.29 12.94 -8.32
CA GLY A 75 -14.79 14.00 -7.47
C GLY A 75 -15.66 13.52 -6.30
N VAL A 76 -16.17 12.30 -6.38
CA VAL A 76 -17.20 11.79 -5.46
C VAL A 76 -16.79 10.48 -4.80
N ASP A 77 -16.10 9.59 -5.54
CA ASP A 77 -15.85 8.23 -5.09
C ASP A 77 -14.71 8.16 -4.10
N VAL A 78 -14.95 7.49 -3.00
CA VAL A 78 -13.93 7.13 -2.02
C VAL A 78 -13.23 5.83 -2.45
N ASN A 79 -11.93 5.77 -2.25
CA ASN A 79 -11.13 4.58 -2.55
C ASN A 79 -10.81 3.79 -1.27
N GLN A 80 -10.20 2.62 -1.43
CA GLN A 80 -9.81 1.72 -0.34
C GLN A 80 -8.86 2.36 0.70
N TYR A 81 -8.19 3.45 0.38
CA TYR A 81 -7.30 4.14 1.31
C TYR A 81 -8.03 4.77 2.49
N ILE A 82 -9.35 5.01 2.40
CA ILE A 82 -10.12 5.50 3.56
C ILE A 82 -9.98 4.55 4.76
N CYS A 83 -10.09 3.24 4.54
CA CYS A 83 -9.94 2.24 5.60
C CYS A 83 -8.51 2.23 6.17
N GLN A 84 -7.49 2.32 5.30
CA GLN A 84 -6.09 2.40 5.72
C GLN A 84 -5.84 3.64 6.58
N TYR A 85 -6.27 4.81 6.12
CA TYR A 85 -6.08 6.06 6.87
C TYR A 85 -6.82 6.04 8.19
N TRP A 86 -8.04 5.50 8.23
CA TRP A 86 -8.78 5.34 9.48
C TRP A 86 -8.03 4.46 10.47
N GLN A 87 -7.46 3.35 10.00
CA GLN A 87 -6.65 2.46 10.85
C GLN A 87 -5.39 3.18 11.37
N ILE A 88 -4.73 4.00 10.55
CA ILE A 88 -3.55 4.76 10.99
C ILE A 88 -3.94 5.83 12.00
N GLU A 89 -4.98 6.62 11.71
CA GLU A 89 -5.46 7.70 12.58
C GLU A 89 -5.99 7.18 13.92
N SER A 90 -6.60 5.99 13.93
CA SER A 90 -7.07 5.32 15.15
C SER A 90 -6.00 4.45 15.84
N ASN A 91 -4.73 4.55 15.42
CA ASN A 91 -3.60 3.75 15.92
C ASN A 91 -3.76 2.22 15.76
N GLN A 92 -4.59 1.77 14.84
CA GLN A 92 -4.83 0.35 14.55
C GLN A 92 -3.89 -0.18 13.45
N PHE A 93 -2.63 0.16 13.52
CA PHE A 93 -1.63 -0.30 12.56
C PHE A 93 -0.37 -0.81 13.26
N TYR A 94 0.45 -1.55 12.52
CA TYR A 94 1.76 -2.01 12.96
C TYR A 94 2.85 -1.44 12.04
N PRO A 95 3.94 -0.87 12.61
CA PRO A 95 5.05 -0.33 11.82
C PRO A 95 5.72 -1.42 10.97
N MET A 96 5.82 -1.18 9.67
CA MET A 96 6.46 -2.08 8.72
C MET A 96 7.72 -1.45 8.13
N SER A 97 8.71 -2.29 7.79
CA SER A 97 9.88 -1.81 7.07
C SER A 97 9.50 -1.35 5.65
N LYS A 98 10.09 -0.24 5.20
CA LYS A 98 9.97 0.21 3.80
C LYS A 98 10.46 -0.85 2.78
N ASN A 99 11.30 -1.77 3.24
CA ASN A 99 11.84 -2.84 2.41
C ASN A 99 10.95 -4.09 2.37
N PHE A 100 9.82 -4.10 3.07
CA PHE A 100 8.92 -5.25 3.13
C PHE A 100 8.23 -5.55 1.79
N GLY A 101 7.95 -4.52 1.01
CA GLY A 101 7.35 -4.66 -0.31
C GLY A 101 7.92 -3.66 -1.28
N GLU A 102 7.61 -3.85 -2.55
CA GLU A 102 7.94 -2.95 -3.64
C GLU A 102 6.83 -2.91 -4.67
N SER A 103 6.61 -1.73 -5.23
CA SER A 103 5.75 -1.53 -6.39
C SER A 103 6.63 -1.06 -7.55
N ILE A 104 6.46 -1.68 -8.71
CA ILE A 104 7.14 -1.31 -9.95
C ILE A 104 6.14 -1.22 -11.10
N ASP A 105 6.48 -0.47 -12.11
CA ASP A 105 5.73 -0.45 -13.35
C ASP A 105 6.27 -1.54 -14.30
N LEU A 106 5.42 -2.02 -15.19
CA LEU A 106 5.74 -3.13 -16.09
C LEU A 106 6.94 -2.83 -17.01
N ASN A 107 7.17 -1.55 -17.34
CA ASN A 107 8.36 -1.10 -18.09
C ASN A 107 9.68 -1.34 -17.34
N GLN A 108 9.63 -1.63 -16.04
CA GLN A 108 10.77 -1.96 -15.18
C GLN A 108 10.87 -3.47 -14.92
N VAL A 109 10.30 -4.31 -15.77
CA VAL A 109 10.16 -5.75 -15.55
C VAL A 109 11.48 -6.47 -15.25
N ASP A 110 12.60 -6.04 -15.81
CA ASP A 110 13.90 -6.65 -15.54
C ASP A 110 14.37 -6.48 -14.08
N ARG A 111 13.83 -5.50 -13.35
CA ARG A 111 14.08 -5.35 -11.91
C ARG A 111 13.52 -6.50 -11.07
N LEU A 112 12.53 -7.23 -11.60
CA LEU A 112 11.95 -8.38 -10.89
C LEU A 112 12.98 -9.40 -10.48
N VAL A 113 13.97 -9.68 -11.33
CA VAL A 113 15.03 -10.64 -11.03
C VAL A 113 15.79 -10.23 -9.76
N SER A 114 16.10 -8.95 -9.60
CA SER A 114 16.77 -8.44 -8.40
C SER A 114 15.87 -8.42 -7.18
N ILE A 115 14.58 -8.07 -7.36
CA ILE A 115 13.59 -8.04 -6.30
C ILE A 115 13.36 -9.45 -5.73
N PHE A 116 13.25 -10.48 -6.57
CA PHE A 116 13.09 -11.87 -6.13
C PHE A 116 14.30 -12.43 -5.36
N LYS A 117 15.50 -11.86 -5.57
CA LYS A 117 16.69 -12.20 -4.80
C LYS A 117 16.73 -11.54 -3.42
N ASP A 118 16.02 -10.43 -3.23
CA ASP A 118 15.97 -9.74 -1.93
C ASP A 118 14.98 -10.41 -0.98
N LYS A 119 15.49 -11.26 -0.09
CA LYS A 119 14.70 -12.00 0.90
C LYS A 119 13.86 -11.11 1.85
N ARG A 120 14.15 -9.80 1.91
CA ARG A 120 13.39 -8.85 2.73
C ARG A 120 12.07 -8.47 2.08
N LYS A 121 11.97 -8.55 0.76
CA LYS A 121 10.77 -8.29 -0.03
C LYS A 121 9.79 -9.47 0.12
N LYS A 122 8.61 -9.20 0.65
CA LYS A 122 7.55 -10.19 0.86
C LYS A 122 6.31 -9.89 0.03
N LEU A 123 6.16 -8.63 -0.40
CA LEU A 123 5.06 -8.17 -1.24
C LEU A 123 5.62 -7.50 -2.48
N LEU A 124 5.02 -7.79 -3.62
CA LEU A 124 5.33 -7.17 -4.89
C LEU A 124 4.03 -6.78 -5.58
N CYS A 125 3.98 -5.57 -6.07
CA CYS A 125 2.96 -5.11 -6.99
C CYS A 125 3.62 -4.72 -8.31
N VAL A 126 3.12 -5.27 -9.42
CA VAL A 126 3.51 -4.88 -10.76
C VAL A 126 2.31 -4.21 -11.40
N ASN A 127 2.45 -2.92 -11.70
CA ASN A 127 1.39 -2.16 -12.36
C ASN A 127 1.60 -2.20 -13.88
N ASP A 128 0.51 -2.31 -14.61
CA ASP A 128 0.50 -1.97 -16.02
C ASP A 128 0.59 -0.44 -16.18
N ASP A 129 1.26 0.00 -17.24
CA ASP A 129 1.35 1.40 -17.61
C ASP A 129 0.52 1.63 -18.87
N ILE A 130 0.06 2.87 -19.09
CA ILE A 130 -0.71 3.26 -20.26
C ILE A 130 0.09 3.00 -21.56
N ASP A 131 1.41 3.12 -21.48
CA ASP A 131 2.33 2.92 -22.60
C ASP A 131 3.02 1.55 -22.58
N PHE A 132 2.34 0.50 -22.05
CA PHE A 132 2.95 -0.82 -21.98
C PHE A 132 3.18 -1.39 -23.39
N LYS A 133 4.32 -2.06 -23.55
CA LYS A 133 4.64 -2.81 -24.75
C LYS A 133 4.42 -4.30 -24.50
N GLU A 134 3.94 -5.02 -25.52
CA GLU A 134 3.71 -6.47 -25.42
C GLU A 134 4.98 -7.24 -25.00
N GLU A 135 6.17 -6.76 -25.41
CA GLU A 135 7.45 -7.33 -25.01
C GLU A 135 7.64 -7.39 -23.49
N TYR A 136 7.11 -6.40 -22.73
CA TYR A 136 7.21 -6.40 -21.26
C TYR A 136 6.35 -7.47 -20.62
N ILE A 137 5.16 -7.75 -21.21
CA ILE A 137 4.30 -8.84 -20.73
C ILE A 137 4.96 -10.20 -20.99
N ILE A 138 5.53 -10.38 -22.17
CA ILE A 138 6.25 -11.61 -22.53
C ILE A 138 7.39 -11.82 -21.54
N ARG A 139 8.21 -10.80 -21.33
CA ARG A 139 9.32 -10.85 -20.40
C ARG A 139 8.87 -11.12 -18.95
N PHE A 140 7.80 -10.50 -18.52
CA PHE A 140 7.20 -10.74 -17.18
C PHE A 140 6.79 -12.20 -17.01
N LYS A 141 6.11 -12.78 -18.01
CA LYS A 141 5.70 -14.18 -18.00
C LYS A 141 6.88 -15.15 -17.96
N GLU A 142 7.95 -14.85 -18.69
CA GLU A 142 9.19 -15.64 -18.66
C GLU A 142 9.81 -15.65 -17.27
N ILE A 143 10.01 -14.47 -16.66
CA ILE A 143 10.59 -14.34 -15.33
C ILE A 143 9.72 -15.07 -14.27
N LEU A 144 8.39 -14.98 -14.38
CA LEU A 144 7.51 -15.71 -13.47
C LEU A 144 7.61 -17.23 -13.67
N LYS A 145 7.69 -17.69 -14.92
CA LYS A 145 7.83 -19.11 -15.24
C LYS A 145 9.17 -19.69 -14.75
N GLU A 146 10.24 -18.92 -14.88
CA GLU A 146 11.55 -19.30 -14.31
C GLU A 146 11.49 -19.37 -12.77
N ARG A 147 10.78 -18.44 -12.15
CA ARG A 147 10.70 -18.33 -10.68
C ARG A 147 9.76 -19.37 -10.08
N TYR A 148 8.67 -19.70 -10.78
CA TYR A 148 7.62 -20.61 -10.35
C TYR A 148 7.33 -21.65 -11.46
N PRO A 149 8.24 -22.61 -11.67
CA PRO A 149 8.13 -23.57 -12.78
C PRO A 149 6.98 -24.57 -12.59
N GLU A 150 6.58 -24.81 -11.35
CA GLU A 150 5.51 -25.72 -11.01
C GLU A 150 4.23 -24.99 -10.64
N LYS A 151 3.10 -25.47 -11.10
CA LYS A 151 1.79 -24.94 -10.69
C LYS A 151 1.57 -25.18 -9.21
N SER A 152 0.96 -24.22 -8.54
CA SER A 152 0.49 -24.40 -7.18
C SER A 152 -0.71 -25.34 -7.14
N ALA A 153 -1.01 -25.91 -5.98
CA ALA A 153 -2.18 -26.78 -5.78
C ALA A 153 -3.54 -26.09 -6.06
N PHE A 154 -3.53 -24.76 -6.15
CA PHE A 154 -4.72 -23.92 -6.37
C PHE A 154 -4.90 -23.48 -7.83
N GLU A 155 -3.91 -23.73 -8.69
CA GLU A 155 -3.99 -23.43 -10.11
C GLU A 155 -4.65 -24.58 -10.87
N LYS A 156 -5.70 -24.24 -11.64
CA LYS A 156 -6.43 -25.21 -12.49
C LYS A 156 -5.72 -25.45 -13.81
#